data_1b115b3e61eef7e0489bd515838d84a5
#
_entry.id   1b115b3e61eef7e0489bd515838d84a5
#
_cell.length_a   1.000
_cell.length_b   1.000
_cell.length_c   1.000
_cell.angle_alpha   90.00
_cell.angle_beta   90.00
_cell.angle_gamma   90.00
#
_symmetry.space_group_name_H-M   'P 1'
#
loop_
_entity.id
_entity.type
_entity.pdbx_description
1 polymer ?
#
loop_
_entity_poly.entity_id
_entity_poly.type
_entity_poly.pdbx_seq_one_letter_code
_entity_poly.pdbx_strand_id
1 'polypeptide(L)'
;MARLAFDLPEGWKSIETSWPRIGKGKFRIDNVSRLFDRPTGWMLAGDLGSRRARLGETEVTVAAPVGQGMRRMDSLTLLTFVWPQLQAVFPRNPPKLLLVGARDGMWRGAMAAQGSLYLNSARPMVSENGNSPLLRELVQLFAQIHGRDGSDWLVESLTDYYANELLRRSGGMSDDRYQVWQARLSKQGAKVNRLKGERASPAQVARGVMLLQALDKEIRIHTQAKRSLDDVVRGLMRPVSYT
;
A
#
# COMPACT_ATOMS: atom_id res chain seq x y z
N MET A 1 22.35 -11.61 8.84
CA MET A 1 21.10 -12.37 9.03
C MET A 1 20.92 -12.61 10.53
N ALA A 2 19.87 -12.08 11.14
CA ALA A 2 19.57 -12.30 12.54
C ALA A 2 18.36 -13.24 12.71
N ARG A 3 18.22 -13.81 13.89
CA ARG A 3 17.07 -14.64 14.28
C ARG A 3 16.35 -13.95 15.43
N LEU A 4 15.04 -13.84 15.34
CA LEU A 4 14.17 -13.27 16.36
C LEU A 4 13.32 -14.40 16.95
N ALA A 5 13.32 -14.53 18.27
CA ALA A 5 12.46 -15.45 18.99
C ALA A 5 11.59 -14.65 19.97
N PHE A 6 10.33 -15.07 20.12
CA PHE A 6 9.39 -14.47 21.06
C PHE A 6 8.96 -15.48 22.11
N ASP A 7 9.08 -15.09 23.37
CA ASP A 7 8.44 -15.75 24.49
C ASP A 7 7.15 -14.99 24.77
N LEU A 8 6.02 -15.66 24.55
CA LEU A 8 4.72 -15.04 24.71
C LEU A 8 4.22 -15.20 26.15
N PRO A 9 3.59 -14.16 26.73
CA PRO A 9 2.94 -14.25 28.02
C PRO A 9 1.89 -15.36 28.06
N GLU A 10 1.56 -15.81 29.26
CA GLU A 10 0.48 -16.78 29.46
C GLU A 10 -0.84 -16.25 28.86
N GLY A 11 -1.58 -17.13 28.19
CA GLY A 11 -2.82 -16.81 27.49
C GLY A 11 -2.64 -16.25 26.06
N TRP A 12 -1.41 -15.86 25.67
CA TRP A 12 -1.14 -15.44 24.31
C TRP A 12 -0.81 -16.64 23.42
N LYS A 13 -1.55 -16.81 22.33
CA LYS A 13 -1.46 -18.04 21.52
C LYS A 13 -0.53 -17.94 20.33
N SER A 14 -0.35 -16.73 19.77
CA SER A 14 0.38 -16.56 18.53
C SER A 14 0.98 -15.18 18.35
N ILE A 15 1.94 -15.11 17.43
CA ILE A 15 2.55 -13.86 16.96
C ILE A 15 2.69 -13.91 15.44
N GLU A 16 2.38 -12.80 14.79
CA GLU A 16 2.60 -12.58 13.37
C GLU A 16 3.52 -11.38 13.14
N THR A 17 4.45 -11.53 12.20
CA THR A 17 5.42 -10.51 11.81
C THR A 17 5.52 -10.46 10.29
N SER A 18 6.12 -9.40 9.75
CA SER A 18 6.48 -9.30 8.33
C SER A 18 7.71 -10.16 7.94
N TRP A 19 8.34 -10.79 8.92
CA TRP A 19 9.54 -11.60 8.70
C TRP A 19 9.21 -13.06 8.42
N PRO A 20 9.97 -13.74 7.54
CA PRO A 20 9.78 -15.17 7.29
C PRO A 20 9.85 -15.99 8.57
N ARG A 21 8.88 -16.85 8.76
CA ARG A 21 8.82 -17.76 9.91
C ARG A 21 9.77 -18.95 9.70
N ILE A 22 10.59 -19.25 10.68
CA ILE A 22 11.53 -20.37 10.70
C ILE A 22 11.24 -21.41 11.78
N GLY A 23 10.18 -21.18 12.59
CA GLY A 23 9.72 -22.06 13.67
C GLY A 23 8.61 -21.42 14.47
N LYS A 24 8.11 -22.13 15.47
CA LYS A 24 7.10 -21.60 16.39
C LYS A 24 7.67 -20.38 17.13
N GLY A 25 7.08 -19.20 16.95
CA GLY A 25 7.55 -17.96 17.56
C GLY A 25 8.95 -17.51 17.08
N LYS A 26 9.51 -18.11 16.03
CA LYS A 26 10.87 -17.82 15.54
C LYS A 26 10.81 -17.29 14.11
N PHE A 27 11.56 -16.22 13.85
CA PHE A 27 11.58 -15.52 12.56
C PHE A 27 13.01 -15.22 12.14
N ARG A 28 13.20 -15.12 10.80
CA ARG A 28 14.47 -14.73 10.21
C ARG A 28 14.40 -13.26 9.80
N ILE A 29 15.32 -12.45 10.29
CA ILE A 29 15.44 -11.05 9.90
C ILE A 29 16.48 -10.97 8.77
N ASP A 30 16.00 -10.59 7.59
CA ASP A 30 16.83 -10.31 6.43
C ASP A 30 16.80 -8.80 6.19
N ASN A 31 17.71 -8.05 6.83
CA ASN A 31 17.81 -6.62 6.62
C ASN A 31 18.82 -6.32 5.50
N VAL A 32 18.33 -5.77 4.40
CA VAL A 32 19.14 -5.46 3.22
C VAL A 32 20.08 -4.27 3.47
N SER A 33 19.69 -3.35 4.35
CA SER A 33 20.47 -2.13 4.63
C SER A 33 21.73 -2.38 5.47
N ARG A 34 21.85 -3.54 6.10
CA ARG A 34 22.99 -3.99 6.94
C ARG A 34 23.42 -3.07 8.08
N LEU A 35 22.78 -1.92 8.27
CA LEU A 35 23.15 -0.99 9.32
C LEU A 35 22.81 -1.52 10.72
N PHE A 36 21.68 -2.22 10.85
CA PHE A 36 21.30 -2.92 12.08
C PHE A 36 20.31 -4.04 11.75
N ASP A 37 20.50 -5.21 12.34
CA ASP A 37 19.52 -6.33 12.28
C ASP A 37 18.33 -6.06 13.23
N ARG A 38 17.68 -4.89 13.06
CA ARG A 38 16.50 -4.54 13.84
C ARG A 38 15.26 -5.18 13.25
N PRO A 39 14.38 -5.75 14.07
CA PRO A 39 13.05 -6.09 13.61
C PRO A 39 12.28 -4.79 13.33
N THR A 40 11.88 -4.59 12.09
CA THR A 40 11.09 -3.45 11.63
C THR A 40 9.76 -3.95 11.06
N GLY A 41 8.81 -3.05 10.89
CA GLY A 41 7.47 -3.37 10.45
C GLY A 41 6.51 -3.66 11.60
N TRP A 42 5.26 -3.87 11.23
CA TRP A 42 4.21 -4.21 12.20
C TRP A 42 4.36 -5.64 12.70
N MET A 43 4.12 -5.81 13.97
CA MET A 43 4.05 -7.10 14.63
C MET A 43 2.77 -7.14 15.47
N LEU A 44 2.15 -8.30 15.54
CA LEU A 44 0.93 -8.50 16.31
C LEU A 44 1.05 -9.79 17.11
N ALA A 45 0.85 -9.71 18.42
CA ALA A 45 0.89 -10.87 19.31
C ALA A 45 -0.37 -10.93 20.17
N GLY A 46 -0.80 -12.13 20.54
CA GLY A 46 -1.99 -12.35 21.37
C GLY A 46 -2.84 -13.53 20.92
N ASP A 47 -4.14 -13.48 21.20
CA ASP A 47 -5.13 -14.41 20.63
C ASP A 47 -5.57 -13.91 19.26
N LEU A 48 -4.90 -14.41 18.21
CA LEU A 48 -5.02 -13.89 16.85
C LEU A 48 -5.79 -14.85 15.95
N GLY A 49 -6.68 -14.27 15.12
CA GLY A 49 -7.15 -14.90 13.92
C GLY A 49 -6.31 -14.47 12.73
N SER A 50 -5.86 -15.43 11.90
CA SER A 50 -5.09 -15.15 10.69
C SER A 50 -5.65 -15.88 9.47
N ARG A 51 -5.43 -15.29 8.29
CA ARG A 51 -5.65 -15.91 6.98
C ARG A 51 -4.39 -15.71 6.15
N ARG A 52 -4.03 -16.71 5.36
CA ARG A 52 -2.82 -16.71 4.55
C ARG A 52 -3.13 -17.14 3.12
N ALA A 53 -2.43 -16.54 2.18
CA ALA A 53 -2.39 -16.98 0.79
C ALA A 53 -1.00 -16.70 0.20
N ARG A 54 -0.68 -17.38 -0.89
CA ARG A 54 0.46 -17.06 -1.71
C ARG A 54 -0.01 -16.28 -2.93
N LEU A 55 0.45 -15.04 -3.06
CA LEU A 55 0.13 -14.17 -4.19
C LEU A 55 1.42 -13.94 -4.99
N GLY A 56 1.53 -14.56 -6.16
CA GLY A 56 2.79 -14.68 -6.86
C GLY A 56 3.83 -15.39 -5.98
N GLU A 57 4.97 -14.76 -5.74
CA GLU A 57 6.04 -15.30 -4.89
C GLU A 57 5.93 -14.84 -3.42
N THR A 58 4.98 -13.97 -3.10
CA THR A 58 4.81 -13.37 -1.78
C THR A 58 3.87 -14.19 -0.90
N GLU A 59 4.30 -14.56 0.30
CA GLU A 59 3.41 -15.05 1.35
C GLU A 59 2.65 -13.86 1.97
N VAL A 60 1.34 -13.80 1.77
CA VAL A 60 0.49 -12.76 2.35
C VAL A 60 -0.23 -13.31 3.57
N THR A 61 -0.09 -12.62 4.71
CA THR A 61 -0.79 -12.94 5.95
C THR A 61 -1.67 -11.75 6.36
N VAL A 62 -2.94 -12.00 6.62
CA VAL A 62 -3.86 -11.02 7.22
C VAL A 62 -4.18 -11.49 8.63
N ALA A 63 -3.81 -10.70 9.64
CA ALA A 63 -3.95 -11.04 11.04
C ALA A 63 -4.65 -9.92 11.83
N ALA A 64 -5.49 -10.31 12.79
CA ALA A 64 -6.14 -9.40 13.72
C ALA A 64 -6.47 -10.13 15.03
N PRO A 65 -6.60 -9.43 16.15
CA PRO A 65 -7.11 -10.02 17.38
C PRO A 65 -8.49 -10.63 17.16
N VAL A 66 -8.75 -11.75 17.81
CA VAL A 66 -10.08 -12.38 17.80
C VAL A 66 -11.09 -11.43 18.41
N GLY A 67 -12.29 -11.34 17.81
CA GLY A 67 -13.38 -10.49 18.32
C GLY A 67 -13.33 -9.02 17.88
N GLN A 68 -12.27 -8.54 17.22
CA GLN A 68 -12.18 -7.13 16.77
C GLN A 68 -12.84 -6.84 15.40
N GLY A 69 -13.58 -7.78 14.84
CA GLY A 69 -14.44 -7.55 13.66
C GLY A 69 -13.72 -7.34 12.33
N MET A 70 -12.42 -7.62 12.24
CA MET A 70 -11.71 -7.49 10.96
C MET A 70 -12.16 -8.57 9.96
N ARG A 71 -12.52 -8.15 8.77
CA ARG A 71 -12.89 -9.01 7.63
C ARG A 71 -11.64 -9.53 6.93
N ARG A 72 -10.97 -10.50 7.56
CA ARG A 72 -9.67 -11.02 7.09
C ARG A 72 -9.76 -11.69 5.71
N MET A 73 -10.83 -12.43 5.45
CA MET A 73 -11.02 -13.06 4.13
C MET A 73 -11.29 -12.02 3.05
N ASP A 74 -12.15 -11.05 3.31
CA ASP A 74 -12.46 -10.00 2.33
C ASP A 74 -11.22 -9.17 1.98
N SER A 75 -10.37 -8.88 2.99
CA SER A 75 -9.08 -8.19 2.78
C SER A 75 -8.14 -9.03 1.91
N LEU A 76 -8.05 -10.33 2.17
CA LEU A 76 -7.23 -11.24 1.37
C LEU A 76 -7.77 -11.40 -0.05
N THR A 77 -9.08 -11.45 -0.20
CA THR A 77 -9.76 -11.50 -1.51
C THR A 77 -9.48 -10.24 -2.32
N LEU A 78 -9.62 -9.05 -1.72
CA LEU A 78 -9.28 -7.79 -2.40
C LEU A 78 -7.82 -7.77 -2.85
N LEU A 79 -6.89 -8.19 -1.98
CA LEU A 79 -5.48 -8.28 -2.33
C LEU A 79 -5.25 -9.27 -3.49
N THR A 80 -5.96 -10.40 -3.51
CA THR A 80 -5.86 -11.40 -4.58
C THR A 80 -6.27 -10.81 -5.94
N PHE A 81 -7.37 -10.06 -5.99
CA PHE A 81 -7.83 -9.42 -7.23
C PHE A 81 -6.90 -8.31 -7.71
N VAL A 82 -6.37 -7.52 -6.79
CA VAL A 82 -5.52 -6.37 -7.14
C VAL A 82 -4.09 -6.81 -7.45
N TRP A 83 -3.62 -7.93 -6.95
CA TRP A 83 -2.22 -8.36 -7.00
C TRP A 83 -1.61 -8.41 -8.40
N PRO A 84 -2.25 -8.97 -9.44
CA PRO A 84 -1.68 -8.96 -10.79
C PRO A 84 -1.44 -7.55 -11.33
N GLN A 85 -2.37 -6.63 -11.08
CA GLN A 85 -2.24 -5.23 -11.50
C GLN A 85 -1.15 -4.50 -10.71
N LEU A 86 -1.05 -4.78 -9.41
CA LEU A 86 -0.01 -4.24 -8.57
C LEU A 86 1.40 -4.64 -9.07
N GLN A 87 1.59 -5.92 -9.39
CA GLN A 87 2.88 -6.42 -9.90
C GLN A 87 3.20 -5.91 -11.30
N ALA A 88 2.20 -5.70 -12.14
CA ALA A 88 2.40 -5.10 -13.47
C ALA A 88 2.96 -3.67 -13.39
N VAL A 89 2.53 -2.89 -12.40
CA VAL A 89 3.02 -1.53 -12.18
C VAL A 89 4.32 -1.53 -11.37
N PHE A 90 4.33 -2.26 -10.25
CA PHE A 90 5.41 -2.28 -9.26
C PHE A 90 6.02 -3.69 -9.18
N PRO A 91 7.03 -4.02 -10.00
CA PRO A 91 7.58 -5.37 -10.08
C PRO A 91 8.47 -5.69 -8.86
N ARG A 92 7.86 -5.74 -7.67
CA ARG A 92 8.49 -6.12 -6.41
C ARG A 92 7.82 -7.35 -5.85
N ASN A 93 8.60 -8.31 -5.39
CA ASN A 93 8.14 -9.54 -4.77
C ASN A 93 8.77 -9.70 -3.39
N PRO A 94 8.25 -8.98 -2.36
CA PRO A 94 8.70 -9.22 -1.01
C PRO A 94 8.40 -10.69 -0.63
N PRO A 95 9.28 -11.36 0.10
CA PRO A 95 9.05 -12.76 0.46
C PRO A 95 7.81 -12.92 1.35
N LYS A 96 7.47 -11.89 2.10
CA LYS A 96 6.29 -11.86 2.98
C LYS A 96 5.69 -10.46 3.05
N LEU A 97 4.36 -10.41 3.11
CA LEU A 97 3.55 -9.23 3.43
C LEU A 97 2.62 -9.55 4.59
N LEU A 98 2.66 -8.74 5.64
CA LEU A 98 1.74 -8.82 6.77
C LEU A 98 0.76 -7.65 6.74
N LEU A 99 -0.54 -7.95 6.72
CA LEU A 99 -1.60 -6.97 6.99
C LEU A 99 -2.10 -7.18 8.42
N VAL A 100 -1.89 -6.19 9.26
CA VAL A 100 -2.37 -6.16 10.64
C VAL A 100 -3.63 -5.33 10.73
N GLY A 101 -4.69 -5.91 11.28
CA GLY A 101 -5.91 -5.18 11.60
C GLY A 101 -6.12 -5.07 13.11
N ALA A 102 -6.38 -3.88 13.59
CA ALA A 102 -6.79 -3.67 14.96
C ALA A 102 -7.80 -2.51 15.06
N ARG A 103 -8.65 -2.54 16.09
CA ARG A 103 -9.54 -1.43 16.40
C ARG A 103 -8.82 -0.54 17.40
N ASP A 104 -8.21 0.53 16.91
CA ASP A 104 -7.60 1.55 17.76
C ASP A 104 -8.49 2.80 17.74
N GLY A 105 -8.90 3.28 18.91
CA GLY A 105 -9.70 4.48 19.05
C GLY A 105 -8.93 5.77 18.75
N MET A 106 -7.62 5.77 18.97
CA MET A 106 -6.75 6.94 18.77
C MET A 106 -6.26 7.04 17.31
N TRP A 107 -5.98 5.90 16.66
CA TRP A 107 -5.50 5.86 15.28
C TRP A 107 -6.53 5.24 14.33
N ARG A 108 -7.22 6.07 13.58
CA ARG A 108 -8.27 5.65 12.63
C ARG A 108 -7.79 5.48 11.18
N GLY A 109 -6.51 5.58 10.95
CA GLY A 109 -5.90 5.50 9.62
C GLY A 109 -5.47 4.11 9.21
N ALA A 110 -4.61 4.09 8.20
CA ALA A 110 -3.78 2.98 7.80
C ALA A 110 -2.32 3.45 7.77
N MET A 111 -1.36 2.55 7.83
CA MET A 111 0.05 2.91 7.83
C MET A 111 0.90 1.77 7.27
N ALA A 112 1.68 2.09 6.24
CA ALA A 112 2.71 1.20 5.72
C ALA A 112 3.95 1.20 6.61
N ALA A 113 4.57 0.03 6.73
CA ALA A 113 5.88 -0.16 7.33
C ALA A 113 6.61 -1.28 6.55
N GLN A 114 7.86 -1.53 6.86
CA GLN A 114 8.65 -2.51 6.10
C GLN A 114 7.97 -3.89 6.08
N GLY A 115 7.58 -4.35 4.88
CA GLY A 115 6.94 -5.65 4.65
C GLY A 115 5.57 -5.81 5.33
N SER A 116 4.95 -4.73 5.78
CA SER A 116 3.71 -4.81 6.54
C SER A 116 2.84 -3.56 6.45
N LEU A 117 1.55 -3.73 6.68
CA LEU A 117 0.53 -2.69 6.68
C LEU A 117 -0.31 -2.80 7.96
N TYR A 118 -0.60 -1.66 8.58
CA TYR A 118 -1.65 -1.55 9.58
C TYR A 118 -2.92 -0.98 8.94
N LEU A 119 -4.07 -1.53 9.32
CA LEU A 119 -5.39 -1.04 8.93
C LEU A 119 -6.31 -1.02 10.14
N ASN A 120 -6.95 0.11 10.41
CA ASN A 120 -7.99 0.16 11.42
C ASN A 120 -9.18 -0.70 11.00
N SER A 121 -9.50 -1.74 11.78
CA SER A 121 -10.51 -2.75 11.44
C SER A 121 -11.95 -2.23 11.39
N ALA A 122 -12.21 -1.03 11.91
CA ALA A 122 -13.50 -0.34 11.81
C ALA A 122 -13.68 0.43 10.48
N ARG A 123 -12.60 0.57 9.69
CA ARG A 123 -12.65 1.25 8.39
C ARG A 123 -13.10 0.31 7.28
N PRO A 124 -13.92 0.77 6.34
CA PRO A 124 -14.21 0.00 5.14
C PRO A 124 -12.93 -0.14 4.30
N MET A 125 -12.75 -1.30 3.66
CA MET A 125 -11.63 -1.53 2.73
C MET A 125 -11.68 -0.60 1.52
N VAL A 126 -12.88 -0.33 1.04
CA VAL A 126 -13.17 0.65 -0.01
C VAL A 126 -14.34 1.51 0.49
N SER A 127 -14.13 2.82 0.54
CA SER A 127 -15.19 3.77 0.93
C SER A 127 -16.21 3.96 -0.19
N GLU A 128 -17.35 4.56 0.12
CA GLU A 128 -18.37 4.93 -0.87
C GLU A 128 -17.80 5.84 -1.98
N ASN A 129 -16.83 6.69 -1.62
CA ASN A 129 -16.14 7.57 -2.56
C ASN A 129 -15.05 6.87 -3.40
N GLY A 130 -14.92 5.56 -3.32
CA GLY A 130 -13.93 4.79 -4.07
C GLY A 130 -12.51 4.80 -3.48
N ASN A 131 -12.27 5.48 -2.36
CA ASN A 131 -10.95 5.50 -1.73
C ASN A 131 -10.73 4.22 -0.91
N SER A 132 -9.55 3.62 -1.06
CA SER A 132 -9.13 2.46 -0.27
C SER A 132 -7.88 2.79 0.54
N PRO A 133 -7.99 2.92 1.87
CA PRO A 133 -6.81 3.08 2.72
C PRO A 133 -5.81 1.92 2.55
N LEU A 134 -6.32 0.70 2.41
CA LEU A 134 -5.50 -0.48 2.17
C LEU A 134 -4.66 -0.35 0.89
N LEU A 135 -5.27 0.06 -0.22
CA LEU A 135 -4.56 0.17 -1.49
C LEU A 135 -3.58 1.34 -1.51
N ARG A 136 -3.88 2.44 -0.82
CA ARG A 136 -2.92 3.55 -0.65
C ARG A 136 -1.63 3.07 0.02
N GLU A 137 -1.75 2.41 1.16
CA GLU A 137 -0.59 1.90 1.90
C GLU A 137 0.15 0.81 1.11
N LEU A 138 -0.59 -0.01 0.38
CA LEU A 138 -0.01 -1.03 -0.49
C LEU A 138 0.83 -0.38 -1.61
N VAL A 139 0.32 0.66 -2.24
CA VAL A 139 1.07 1.43 -3.26
C VAL A 139 2.33 2.04 -2.65
N GLN A 140 2.26 2.69 -1.49
CA GLN A 140 3.43 3.26 -0.82
C GLN A 140 4.49 2.18 -0.53
N LEU A 141 4.06 1.01 -0.02
CA LEU A 141 4.96 -0.09 0.28
C LEU A 141 5.68 -0.62 -0.96
N PHE A 142 4.98 -0.71 -2.09
CA PHE A 142 5.52 -1.26 -3.32
C PHE A 142 6.27 -0.24 -4.17
N ALA A 143 5.80 0.99 -4.25
CA ALA A 143 6.43 2.06 -5.02
C ALA A 143 7.77 2.48 -4.40
N GLN A 144 7.82 2.67 -3.07
CA GLN A 144 8.99 3.17 -2.34
C GLN A 144 9.61 4.41 -3.00
N ILE A 145 8.75 5.29 -3.51
CA ILE A 145 9.16 6.55 -4.11
C ILE A 145 9.21 7.58 -3.00
N HIS A 146 10.36 8.24 -2.87
CA HIS A 146 10.58 9.30 -1.90
C HIS A 146 10.73 10.62 -2.64
N GLY A 147 9.98 11.63 -2.20
CA GLY A 147 10.07 12.98 -2.72
C GLY A 147 11.25 13.75 -2.11
N ARG A 148 11.77 14.73 -2.85
CA ARG A 148 12.62 15.80 -2.28
C ARG A 148 11.73 16.84 -1.58
N ASP A 149 12.34 17.74 -0.84
CA ASP A 149 11.64 18.83 -0.17
C ASP A 149 10.70 19.57 -1.12
N GLY A 150 9.45 19.71 -0.71
CA GLY A 150 8.39 20.36 -1.47
C GLY A 150 7.81 19.53 -2.62
N SER A 151 8.15 18.25 -2.78
CA SER A 151 7.57 17.33 -3.75
C SER A 151 6.63 16.28 -3.14
N ASP A 152 6.24 16.45 -1.88
CA ASP A 152 5.29 15.61 -1.17
C ASP A 152 3.97 15.41 -1.94
N TRP A 153 3.49 16.48 -2.58
CA TRP A 153 2.30 16.43 -3.45
C TRP A 153 2.39 15.37 -4.57
N LEU A 154 3.59 15.16 -5.12
CA LEU A 154 3.78 14.18 -6.21
C LEU A 154 3.70 12.75 -5.68
N VAL A 155 4.34 12.47 -4.55
CA VAL A 155 4.31 11.16 -3.89
C VAL A 155 2.88 10.79 -3.49
N GLU A 156 2.19 11.71 -2.83
CA GLU A 156 0.79 11.53 -2.42
C GLU A 156 -0.15 11.39 -3.62
N SER A 157 0.07 12.18 -4.69
CA SER A 157 -0.74 12.08 -5.91
C SER A 157 -0.51 10.78 -6.66
N LEU A 158 0.73 10.29 -6.75
CA LEU A 158 1.03 8.97 -7.33
C LEU A 158 0.36 7.87 -6.53
N THR A 159 0.41 7.98 -5.20
CA THR A 159 -0.25 7.03 -4.29
C THR A 159 -1.76 6.98 -4.53
N ASP A 160 -2.43 8.12 -4.57
CA ASP A 160 -3.88 8.20 -4.81
C ASP A 160 -4.25 7.75 -6.23
N TYR A 161 -3.48 8.17 -7.23
CA TYR A 161 -3.68 7.76 -8.60
C TYR A 161 -3.66 6.24 -8.72
N TYR A 162 -2.59 5.59 -8.27
CA TYR A 162 -2.46 4.14 -8.40
C TYR A 162 -3.40 3.36 -7.48
N ALA A 163 -3.72 3.83 -6.30
CA ALA A 163 -4.71 3.17 -5.45
C ALA A 163 -6.07 3.05 -6.17
N ASN A 164 -6.49 4.09 -6.89
CA ASN A 164 -7.73 4.08 -7.67
C ASN A 164 -7.60 3.32 -8.99
N GLU A 165 -6.48 3.48 -9.71
CA GLU A 165 -6.22 2.74 -10.95
C GLU A 165 -6.16 1.23 -10.73
N LEU A 166 -5.48 0.77 -9.67
CA LEU A 166 -5.42 -0.64 -9.31
C LEU A 166 -6.82 -1.19 -9.01
N LEU A 167 -7.64 -0.44 -8.27
CA LEU A 167 -9.02 -0.82 -7.97
C LEU A 167 -9.86 -0.90 -9.25
N ARG A 168 -9.74 0.09 -10.14
CA ARG A 168 -10.45 0.11 -11.42
C ARG A 168 -10.00 -1.03 -12.34
N ARG A 169 -8.68 -1.19 -12.54
CA ARG A 169 -8.09 -2.22 -13.42
C ARG A 169 -8.41 -3.63 -12.95
N SER A 170 -8.61 -3.84 -11.64
CA SER A 170 -9.02 -5.13 -11.07
C SER A 170 -10.54 -5.36 -11.05
N GLY A 171 -11.34 -4.45 -11.62
CA GLY A 171 -12.80 -4.55 -11.64
C GLY A 171 -13.47 -4.19 -10.30
N GLY A 172 -12.71 -3.70 -9.31
CA GLY A 172 -13.24 -3.31 -8.00
C GLY A 172 -13.95 -1.95 -7.98
N MET A 173 -13.92 -1.22 -9.10
CA MET A 173 -14.60 0.07 -9.26
C MET A 173 -15.30 0.13 -10.62
N SER A 174 -16.60 0.44 -10.63
CA SER A 174 -17.34 0.68 -11.88
C SER A 174 -16.93 1.99 -12.53
N ASP A 175 -17.18 2.12 -13.84
CA ASP A 175 -16.89 3.35 -14.59
C ASP A 175 -17.66 4.55 -14.04
N ASP A 176 -18.92 4.38 -13.63
CA ASP A 176 -19.72 5.45 -13.01
C ASP A 176 -19.07 5.96 -11.72
N ARG A 177 -18.62 5.07 -10.85
CA ARG A 177 -17.91 5.45 -9.61
C ARG A 177 -16.58 6.14 -9.91
N TYR A 178 -15.89 5.69 -10.94
CA TYR A 178 -14.66 6.32 -11.38
C TYR A 178 -14.90 7.74 -11.89
N GLN A 179 -15.96 7.97 -12.67
CA GLN A 179 -16.36 9.31 -13.13
C GLN A 179 -16.73 10.24 -11.98
N VAL A 180 -17.50 9.74 -11.00
CA VAL A 180 -17.82 10.51 -9.77
C VAL A 180 -16.54 10.89 -9.02
N TRP A 181 -15.59 9.96 -8.89
CA TRP A 181 -14.30 10.24 -8.27
C TRP A 181 -13.52 11.31 -9.05
N GLN A 182 -13.45 11.23 -10.38
CA GLN A 182 -12.81 12.24 -11.23
C GLN A 182 -13.45 13.62 -11.09
N ALA A 183 -14.78 13.71 -11.10
CA ALA A 183 -15.51 14.96 -10.92
C ALA A 183 -15.20 15.61 -9.56
N ARG A 184 -15.06 14.79 -8.52
CA ARG A 184 -14.65 15.25 -7.19
C ARG A 184 -13.23 15.80 -7.18
N LEU A 185 -12.27 15.10 -7.79
CA LEU A 185 -10.88 15.57 -7.92
C LEU A 185 -10.83 16.92 -8.65
N SER A 186 -11.56 17.03 -9.76
CA SER A 186 -11.67 18.27 -10.52
C SER A 186 -12.16 19.43 -9.65
N LYS A 187 -13.24 19.22 -8.88
CA LYS A 187 -13.77 20.23 -7.97
C LYS A 187 -12.79 20.61 -6.86
N GLN A 188 -12.10 19.62 -6.27
CA GLN A 188 -11.15 19.86 -5.18
C GLN A 188 -9.87 20.55 -5.66
N GLY A 189 -9.36 20.16 -6.84
CA GLY A 189 -8.12 20.67 -7.39
C GLY A 189 -8.26 21.99 -8.18
N ALA A 190 -9.49 22.42 -8.48
CA ALA A 190 -9.76 23.55 -9.37
C ALA A 190 -9.09 24.87 -8.94
N LYS A 191 -9.01 25.12 -7.63
CA LYS A 191 -8.49 26.37 -7.06
C LYS A 191 -6.98 26.31 -6.73
N VAL A 192 -6.31 25.23 -7.07
CA VAL A 192 -4.88 25.05 -6.75
C VAL A 192 -4.03 25.68 -7.83
N ASN A 193 -3.32 26.74 -7.49
CA ASN A 193 -2.38 27.44 -8.38
C ASN A 193 -0.92 27.03 -8.18
N ARG A 194 -0.61 26.42 -7.02
CA ARG A 194 0.76 26.00 -6.66
C ARG A 194 0.75 24.64 -6.02
N LEU A 195 1.54 23.71 -6.55
CA LEU A 195 1.66 22.35 -6.03
C LEU A 195 2.76 22.23 -4.97
N LYS A 196 3.88 22.91 -5.15
CA LYS A 196 5.01 22.85 -4.23
C LYS A 196 4.67 23.49 -2.88
N GLY A 197 4.89 22.75 -1.78
CA GLY A 197 4.66 23.18 -0.40
C GLY A 197 5.36 22.23 0.57
N GLU A 198 5.40 22.56 1.86
CA GLU A 198 6.03 21.73 2.90
C GLU A 198 5.29 20.39 3.09
N ARG A 199 3.97 20.43 3.03
CA ARG A 199 3.11 19.25 3.06
C ARG A 199 2.01 19.39 2.01
N ALA A 200 1.66 18.28 1.39
CA ALA A 200 0.58 18.25 0.41
C ALA A 200 -0.79 18.37 1.08
N SER A 201 -1.54 19.38 0.70
CA SER A 201 -2.95 19.47 1.05
C SER A 201 -3.80 18.53 0.19
N PRO A 202 -5.01 18.10 0.65
CA PRO A 202 -5.90 17.27 -0.16
C PRO A 202 -6.23 17.88 -1.53
N ALA A 203 -6.31 19.20 -1.63
CA ALA A 203 -6.56 19.90 -2.89
C ALA A 203 -5.34 19.81 -3.84
N GLN A 204 -4.12 19.93 -3.33
CA GLN A 204 -2.90 19.75 -4.10
C GLN A 204 -2.75 18.31 -4.60
N VAL A 205 -3.07 17.32 -3.74
CA VAL A 205 -3.10 15.89 -4.15
C VAL A 205 -4.13 15.69 -5.26
N ALA A 206 -5.35 16.20 -5.12
CA ALA A 206 -6.37 16.10 -6.16
C ALA A 206 -5.92 16.73 -7.48
N ARG A 207 -5.30 17.91 -7.46
CA ARG A 207 -4.73 18.55 -8.64
C ARG A 207 -3.61 17.73 -9.25
N GLY A 208 -2.73 17.17 -8.42
CA GLY A 208 -1.64 16.30 -8.86
C GLY A 208 -2.14 15.02 -9.53
N VAL A 209 -3.17 14.36 -8.98
CA VAL A 209 -3.79 13.20 -9.63
C VAL A 209 -4.33 13.54 -11.02
N MET A 210 -4.99 14.68 -11.17
CA MET A 210 -5.48 15.13 -12.49
C MET A 210 -4.34 15.35 -13.49
N LEU A 211 -3.22 15.90 -13.04
CA LEU A 211 -2.03 16.07 -13.88
C LEU A 211 -1.44 14.72 -14.28
N LEU A 212 -1.37 13.74 -13.38
CA LEU A 212 -0.89 12.39 -13.68
C LEU A 212 -1.82 11.69 -14.68
N GLN A 213 -3.14 11.86 -14.56
CA GLN A 213 -4.09 11.34 -15.56
C GLN A 213 -3.89 11.97 -16.93
N ALA A 214 -3.71 13.29 -16.98
CA ALA A 214 -3.42 13.99 -18.24
C ALA A 214 -2.09 13.51 -18.86
N LEU A 215 -1.07 13.36 -18.03
CA LEU A 215 0.24 12.84 -18.46
C LEU A 215 0.14 11.41 -18.99
N ASP A 216 -0.57 10.51 -18.32
CA ASP A 216 -0.78 9.14 -18.81
C ASP A 216 -1.47 9.13 -20.18
N LYS A 217 -2.50 9.97 -20.34
CA LYS A 217 -3.20 10.14 -21.61
C LYS A 217 -2.28 10.61 -22.73
N GLU A 218 -1.46 11.63 -22.48
CA GLU A 218 -0.50 12.16 -23.46
C GLU A 218 0.56 11.11 -23.84
N ILE A 219 1.12 10.41 -22.85
CA ILE A 219 2.08 9.32 -23.11
C ILE A 219 1.45 8.26 -24.03
N ARG A 220 0.22 7.84 -23.75
CA ARG A 220 -0.48 6.84 -24.57
C ARG A 220 -0.75 7.33 -25.98
N ILE A 221 -1.18 8.59 -26.16
CA ILE A 221 -1.42 9.19 -27.47
C ILE A 221 -0.11 9.20 -28.27
N HIS A 222 0.95 9.78 -27.75
CA HIS A 222 2.23 9.93 -28.46
C HIS A 222 2.98 8.62 -28.71
N THR A 223 2.69 7.58 -27.93
CA THR A 223 3.32 6.27 -28.08
C THR A 223 2.41 5.23 -28.73
N GLN A 224 1.25 5.63 -29.26
CA GLN A 224 0.24 4.71 -29.80
C GLN A 224 -0.10 3.59 -28.79
N ALA A 225 -0.29 3.97 -27.55
CA ALA A 225 -0.55 3.10 -26.39
C ALA A 225 0.54 2.06 -26.06
N LYS A 226 1.73 2.19 -26.65
CA LYS A 226 2.88 1.29 -26.33
C LYS A 226 3.49 1.57 -24.95
N ARG A 227 3.29 2.77 -24.43
CA ARG A 227 3.77 3.22 -23.10
C ARG A 227 2.66 3.91 -22.33
N SER A 228 2.85 3.99 -21.02
CA SER A 228 1.94 4.62 -20.07
C SER A 228 2.71 5.25 -18.92
N LEU A 229 2.01 5.86 -17.98
CA LEU A 229 2.60 6.33 -16.72
C LEU A 229 3.28 5.21 -15.93
N ASP A 230 2.84 3.95 -16.08
CA ASP A 230 3.46 2.78 -15.44
C ASP A 230 4.94 2.64 -15.83
N ASP A 231 5.31 2.96 -17.08
CA ASP A 231 6.70 2.91 -17.55
C ASP A 231 7.56 3.98 -16.87
N VAL A 232 6.99 5.17 -16.69
CA VAL A 232 7.66 6.27 -15.98
C VAL A 232 7.91 5.88 -14.53
N VAL A 233 6.90 5.35 -13.86
CA VAL A 233 7.00 4.95 -12.44
C VAL A 233 8.00 3.80 -12.26
N ARG A 234 7.99 2.80 -13.13
CA ARG A 234 9.01 1.74 -13.13
C ARG A 234 10.43 2.30 -13.31
N GLY A 235 10.57 3.36 -14.11
CA GLY A 235 11.84 4.09 -14.25
C GLY A 235 12.29 4.75 -12.96
N LEU A 236 11.36 5.39 -12.23
CA LEU A 236 11.65 6.03 -10.94
C LEU A 236 12.01 5.03 -9.84
N MET A 237 11.52 3.80 -9.92
CA MET A 237 11.81 2.74 -8.94
C MET A 237 13.18 2.09 -9.12
N ARG A 238 13.84 2.29 -10.26
CA ARG A 238 15.18 1.75 -10.49
C ARG A 238 16.18 2.49 -9.60
N PRO A 239 17.10 1.77 -8.92
CA PRO A 239 18.20 2.43 -8.24
C PRO A 239 18.98 3.28 -9.26
N VAL A 240 19.25 4.54 -8.95
CA VAL A 240 20.17 5.35 -9.77
C VAL A 240 21.56 4.76 -9.54
N SER A 241 22.09 4.01 -10.49
CA SER A 241 23.50 3.65 -10.48
C SER A 241 24.27 4.91 -10.86
N TYR A 242 24.92 5.51 -9.89
CA TYR A 242 25.97 6.50 -10.14
C TYR A 242 27.19 5.68 -10.64
N THR A 243 27.33 5.59 -11.95
CA THR A 243 28.62 5.23 -12.61
C THR A 243 29.52 6.44 -12.62
#